data_a44b7599d1c3dd23a1056c5f96eecc2a
#
_entry.id   a44b7599d1c3dd23a1056c5f96eecc2a
#
_cell.length_a   1.000
_cell.length_b   1.000
_cell.length_c   1.000
_cell.angle_alpha   90.00
_cell.angle_beta   90.00
_cell.angle_gamma   90.00
#
_symmetry.space_group_name_H-M   'P 1'
#
loop_
_entity.id
_entity.type
_entity.pdbx_description
1 polymer ?
#
loop_
_entity_poly.entity_id
_entity_poly.type
_entity_poly.pdbx_seq_one_letter_code
_entity_poly.pdbx_strand_id
1 'polypeptide(L)'
;MLKQYIRKADIILFIVLVVIGLAASAALSFSRSDASVGAKVIIESGGDLYAKYPLAEDRVIVVPAPKQVRVDAPAADQSAPAVNQDGPASAQYDYYNIVEIKGGTVSVTEASCKNQVCVRHGAISRSGESIVCLPNRLVVRIENGSGEGGGYDSVTS
;
A
#
# COMPACT_ATOMS: atom_id res chain seq x y z
N MET A 1 -12.84 44.22 31.80
CA MET A 1 -14.16 44.71 31.36
C MET A 1 -14.51 44.19 29.98
N LEU A 2 -14.71 42.88 29.82
CA LEU A 2 -15.02 42.23 28.53
C LEU A 2 -16.28 41.33 28.61
N LYS A 3 -17.19 41.63 29.53
CA LYS A 3 -18.29 40.73 29.90
C LYS A 3 -19.65 41.04 29.29
N GLN A 4 -19.76 41.91 28.30
CA GLN A 4 -21.09 42.34 27.84
C GLN A 4 -21.27 42.46 26.33
N TYR A 5 -20.56 41.69 25.47
CA TYR A 5 -20.77 41.81 24.01
C TYR A 5 -21.15 40.51 23.30
N ILE A 6 -21.38 39.41 24.02
CA ILE A 6 -21.83 38.18 23.39
C ILE A 6 -23.36 38.14 23.46
N ARG A 7 -24.00 38.48 22.35
CA ARG A 7 -25.46 38.32 22.19
C ARG A 7 -25.77 36.82 22.04
N LYS A 8 -26.96 36.44 22.56
CA LYS A 8 -27.44 35.04 22.40
C LYS A 8 -27.39 34.55 20.97
N ALA A 9 -27.56 35.46 20.02
CA ALA A 9 -27.41 35.18 18.57
C ALA A 9 -25.99 34.74 18.15
N ASP A 10 -24.96 35.32 18.78
CA ASP A 10 -23.55 34.98 18.44
C ASP A 10 -23.20 33.56 18.94
N ILE A 11 -23.77 33.17 20.08
CA ILE A 11 -23.60 31.82 20.61
C ILE A 11 -24.28 30.79 19.69
N ILE A 12 -25.49 31.11 19.22
CA ILE A 12 -26.23 30.25 18.29
C ILE A 12 -25.46 30.13 16.96
N LEU A 13 -24.96 31.24 16.43
CA LEU A 13 -24.15 31.24 15.20
C LEU A 13 -22.88 30.36 15.35
N PHE A 14 -22.19 30.51 16.50
CA PHE A 14 -20.99 29.72 16.78
C PHE A 14 -21.30 28.21 16.85
N ILE A 15 -22.39 27.83 17.55
CA ILE A 15 -22.83 26.43 17.63
C ILE A 15 -23.16 25.89 16.24
N VAL A 16 -23.86 26.65 15.41
CA VAL A 16 -24.20 26.23 14.05
C VAL A 16 -22.95 26.00 13.21
N LEU A 17 -21.96 26.91 13.28
CA LEU A 17 -20.70 26.75 12.55
C LEU A 17 -19.91 25.52 13.01
N VAL A 18 -19.89 25.26 14.33
CA VAL A 18 -19.24 24.07 14.87
C VAL A 18 -19.93 22.78 14.41
N VAL A 19 -21.27 22.76 14.43
CA VAL A 19 -22.04 21.59 13.97
C VAL A 19 -21.83 21.35 12.47
N ILE A 20 -21.82 22.40 11.64
CA ILE A 20 -21.54 22.28 10.20
C ILE A 20 -20.10 21.77 9.98
N GLY A 21 -19.12 22.28 10.72
CA GLY A 21 -17.74 21.83 10.64
C GLY A 21 -17.57 20.35 11.01
N LEU A 22 -18.23 19.92 12.08
CA LEU A 22 -18.21 18.51 12.50
C LEU A 22 -18.93 17.60 11.50
N ALA A 23 -20.06 18.03 10.96
CA ALA A 23 -20.78 17.28 9.93
C ALA A 23 -19.98 17.15 8.63
N ALA A 24 -19.33 18.23 8.18
CA ALA A 24 -18.44 18.20 7.02
C ALA A 24 -17.21 17.30 7.26
N SER A 25 -16.61 17.36 8.45
CA SER A 25 -15.50 16.49 8.82
C SER A 25 -15.90 15.01 8.84
N ALA A 26 -17.07 14.69 9.39
CA ALA A 26 -17.61 13.34 9.41
C ALA A 26 -17.92 12.83 8.00
N ALA A 27 -18.51 13.66 7.14
CA ALA A 27 -18.80 13.31 5.75
C ALA A 27 -17.51 13.01 4.95
N LEU A 28 -16.46 13.82 5.13
CA LEU A 28 -15.16 13.59 4.49
C LEU A 28 -14.46 12.33 5.01
N SER A 29 -14.66 11.98 6.29
CA SER A 29 -14.11 10.75 6.87
C SER A 29 -14.85 9.52 6.34
N PHE A 30 -16.16 9.60 6.14
CA PHE A 30 -16.98 8.51 5.61
C PHE A 30 -16.70 8.26 4.11
N SER A 31 -16.51 9.32 3.33
CA SER A 31 -16.14 9.19 1.89
C SER A 31 -14.77 8.54 1.66
N ARG A 32 -13.89 8.53 2.66
CA ARG A 32 -12.59 7.85 2.56
C ARG A 32 -12.69 6.34 2.67
N SER A 33 -13.76 5.82 3.27
CA SER A 33 -13.97 4.37 3.43
C SER A 33 -14.43 3.69 2.14
N ASP A 34 -15.07 4.40 1.22
CA ASP A 34 -15.60 3.83 -0.02
C ASP A 34 -14.55 3.69 -1.14
N ALA A 35 -13.41 4.37 -1.04
CA ALA A 35 -12.35 4.31 -2.06
C ALA A 35 -11.62 2.97 -2.11
N SER A 36 -11.80 2.10 -1.11
CA SER A 36 -11.15 0.79 -1.03
C SER A 36 -12.01 -0.37 -1.52
N VAL A 37 -13.29 -0.15 -1.83
CA VAL A 37 -14.18 -1.20 -2.34
C VAL A 37 -13.70 -1.63 -3.72
N GLY A 38 -13.14 -2.85 -3.80
CA GLY A 38 -12.58 -3.42 -5.03
C GLY A 38 -11.14 -3.06 -5.33
N ALA A 39 -10.46 -2.26 -4.49
CA ALA A 39 -9.04 -2.00 -4.66
C ALA A 39 -8.20 -3.27 -4.49
N LYS A 40 -7.20 -3.44 -5.33
CA LYS A 40 -6.28 -4.59 -5.35
C LYS A 40 -4.86 -4.13 -5.10
N VAL A 41 -4.15 -4.90 -4.29
CA VAL A 41 -2.70 -4.78 -4.12
C VAL A 41 -2.03 -5.63 -5.19
N ILE A 42 -1.21 -5.00 -6.00
CA ILE A 42 -0.38 -5.64 -7.02
C ILE A 42 1.03 -5.70 -6.48
N ILE A 43 1.60 -6.89 -6.42
CA ILE A 43 2.97 -7.13 -5.99
C ILE A 43 3.76 -7.62 -7.19
N GLU A 44 4.84 -6.93 -7.52
CA GLU A 44 5.78 -7.29 -8.58
C GLU A 44 7.16 -7.55 -7.99
N SER A 45 7.81 -8.59 -8.43
CA SER A 45 9.17 -8.95 -8.04
C SER A 45 10.03 -9.19 -9.29
N GLY A 46 11.14 -8.46 -9.41
CA GLY A 46 12.00 -8.57 -10.57
C GLY A 46 11.48 -7.97 -11.87
N GLY A 47 10.34 -7.32 -11.84
CA GLY A 47 9.63 -6.81 -13.03
C GLY A 47 8.46 -7.70 -13.46
N ASP A 48 8.32 -8.88 -12.84
CA ASP A 48 7.23 -9.79 -13.12
C ASP A 48 6.13 -9.69 -12.04
N LEU A 49 4.89 -9.96 -12.45
CA LEU A 49 3.78 -10.02 -11.51
C LEU A 49 3.95 -11.22 -10.56
N TYR A 50 4.16 -10.94 -9.28
CA TYR A 50 4.26 -11.99 -8.25
C TYR A 50 2.89 -12.41 -7.73
N ALA A 51 2.04 -11.44 -7.34
CA ALA A 51 0.72 -11.73 -6.79
C ALA A 51 -0.23 -10.52 -6.89
N LYS A 52 -1.54 -10.81 -6.80
CA LYS A 52 -2.61 -9.81 -6.67
C LYS A 52 -3.52 -10.22 -5.51
N TYR A 53 -3.78 -9.29 -4.59
CA TYR A 53 -4.66 -9.52 -3.45
C TYR A 53 -5.68 -8.40 -3.30
N PRO A 54 -6.90 -8.68 -2.80
CA PRO A 54 -7.82 -7.63 -2.39
C PRO A 54 -7.22 -6.81 -1.25
N LEU A 55 -7.33 -5.48 -1.30
CA LEU A 55 -6.86 -4.60 -0.23
C LEU A 55 -7.67 -4.77 1.07
N ALA A 56 -8.89 -5.30 0.97
CA ALA A 56 -9.78 -5.53 2.10
C ALA A 56 -9.44 -6.78 2.93
N GLU A 57 -8.58 -7.68 2.43
CA GLU A 57 -8.21 -8.91 3.11
C GLU A 57 -6.89 -8.74 3.86
N ASP A 58 -6.92 -8.89 5.18
CA ASP A 58 -5.70 -8.86 6.00
C ASP A 58 -4.81 -10.06 5.68
N ARG A 59 -3.54 -9.79 5.32
CA ARG A 59 -2.60 -10.81 4.90
C ARG A 59 -1.16 -10.38 5.08
N VAL A 60 -0.31 -11.34 5.42
CA VAL A 60 1.16 -11.16 5.42
C VAL A 60 1.73 -12.02 4.29
N ILE A 61 2.55 -11.43 3.45
CA ILE A 61 3.13 -12.06 2.27
C ILE A 61 4.66 -11.91 2.32
N VAL A 62 5.37 -13.04 2.26
CA VAL A 62 6.82 -13.04 2.07
C VAL A 62 7.10 -13.03 0.57
N VAL A 63 7.77 -12.00 0.10
CA VAL A 63 8.17 -11.86 -1.30
C VAL A 63 9.68 -12.04 -1.40
N PRO A 64 10.15 -13.18 -1.94
CA PRO A 64 11.57 -13.36 -2.21
C PRO A 64 12.01 -12.39 -3.31
N ALA A 65 13.18 -11.78 -3.14
CA ALA A 65 13.79 -11.04 -4.23
C ALA A 65 14.28 -12.02 -5.30
N PRO A 66 14.14 -11.68 -6.58
CA PRO A 66 14.67 -12.51 -7.64
C PRO A 66 16.18 -12.66 -7.40
N LYS A 67 16.67 -13.90 -7.46
CA LYS A 67 18.11 -14.15 -7.41
C LYS A 67 18.76 -13.25 -8.45
N GLN A 68 19.66 -12.39 -8.02
CA GLN A 68 20.48 -11.64 -8.96
C GLN A 68 21.25 -12.67 -9.76
N VAL A 69 20.85 -12.87 -11.00
CA VAL A 69 21.58 -13.71 -11.94
C VAL A 69 22.94 -13.04 -12.08
N ARG A 70 23.97 -13.57 -11.43
CA ARG A 70 25.33 -13.35 -11.87
C ARG A 70 25.37 -13.84 -13.30
N VAL A 71 25.82 -13.01 -14.21
CA VAL A 71 25.84 -13.25 -15.66
C VAL A 71 26.64 -14.53 -16.02
N ASP A 72 27.16 -15.25 -15.04
CA ASP A 72 28.06 -16.39 -15.18
C ASP A 72 27.48 -17.71 -14.63
N ALA A 73 26.19 -17.81 -14.31
CA ALA A 73 25.60 -19.05 -13.81
C ALA A 73 24.63 -19.66 -14.84
N PRO A 74 24.78 -20.97 -15.20
CA PRO A 74 23.88 -21.65 -16.12
C PRO A 74 22.45 -21.68 -15.56
N ALA A 75 21.47 -21.51 -16.46
CA ALA A 75 20.04 -21.48 -16.18
C ALA A 75 19.61 -22.71 -15.36
N ALA A 76 19.23 -22.51 -14.12
CA ALA A 76 18.64 -23.53 -13.25
C ALA A 76 17.18 -23.14 -12.94
N ASP A 77 16.30 -24.01 -13.44
CA ASP A 77 14.94 -24.36 -13.03
C ASP A 77 14.11 -23.33 -12.27
N GLN A 78 13.11 -22.77 -12.95
CA GLN A 78 12.14 -21.79 -12.45
C GLN A 78 10.90 -22.46 -11.86
N SER A 79 11.02 -23.48 -11.06
CA SER A 79 9.91 -23.95 -10.23
C SER A 79 9.89 -23.19 -8.92
N ALA A 80 9.01 -22.20 -8.82
CA ALA A 80 8.75 -21.49 -7.58
C ALA A 80 8.22 -22.48 -6.52
N PRO A 81 8.91 -22.71 -5.38
CA PRO A 81 8.37 -23.56 -4.35
C PRO A 81 7.17 -22.88 -3.70
N ALA A 82 6.10 -23.63 -3.50
CA ALA A 82 4.95 -23.22 -2.70
C ALA A 82 5.45 -22.85 -1.30
N VAL A 83 5.27 -21.57 -0.92
CA VAL A 83 5.77 -21.03 0.35
C VAL A 83 4.88 -21.52 1.49
N ASN A 84 5.41 -22.37 2.37
CA ASN A 84 4.83 -22.63 3.67
C ASN A 84 5.07 -21.39 4.55
N GLN A 85 3.98 -20.75 5.02
CA GLN A 85 3.97 -19.45 5.69
C GLN A 85 4.41 -19.47 7.16
N ASP A 86 4.99 -20.57 7.69
CA ASP A 86 5.14 -20.80 9.12
C ASP A 86 6.59 -20.63 9.67
N GLY A 87 7.52 -20.09 8.90
CA GLY A 87 8.90 -19.84 9.35
C GLY A 87 9.34 -18.38 9.18
N PRO A 88 10.33 -17.89 9.97
CA PRO A 88 10.87 -16.56 9.76
C PRO A 88 11.45 -16.45 8.34
N ALA A 89 11.05 -15.40 7.60
CA ALA A 89 11.45 -15.18 6.21
C ALA A 89 12.98 -15.17 6.03
N SER A 90 13.71 -14.71 7.05
CA SER A 90 15.18 -14.69 7.10
C SER A 90 15.82 -16.08 7.09
N ALA A 91 15.11 -17.13 7.50
CA ALA A 91 15.64 -18.50 7.50
C ALA A 91 15.54 -19.17 6.12
N GLN A 92 14.71 -18.64 5.22
CA GLN A 92 14.40 -19.27 3.94
C GLN A 92 15.00 -18.53 2.74
N TYR A 93 15.19 -17.20 2.85
CA TYR A 93 15.65 -16.37 1.74
C TYR A 93 16.78 -15.42 2.16
N ASP A 94 17.84 -15.35 1.37
CA ASP A 94 18.92 -14.37 1.57
C ASP A 94 18.44 -12.93 1.32
N TYR A 95 17.49 -12.77 0.38
CA TYR A 95 16.91 -11.48 0.02
C TYR A 95 15.39 -11.60 -0.06
N TYR A 96 14.69 -10.78 0.72
CA TYR A 96 13.23 -10.80 0.82
C TYR A 96 12.64 -9.46 1.27
N ASN A 97 11.33 -9.35 1.12
CA ASN A 97 10.50 -8.33 1.74
C ASN A 97 9.27 -8.98 2.35
N ILE A 98 8.83 -8.48 3.50
CA ILE A 98 7.53 -8.85 4.08
C ILE A 98 6.56 -7.71 3.79
N VAL A 99 5.49 -8.03 3.06
CA VAL A 99 4.39 -7.13 2.73
C VAL A 99 3.21 -7.48 3.61
N GLU A 100 2.70 -6.52 4.36
CA GLU A 100 1.51 -6.67 5.20
C GLU A 100 0.36 -5.86 4.62
N ILE A 101 -0.77 -6.53 4.39
CA ILE A 101 -2.07 -5.92 4.08
C ILE A 101 -2.87 -5.98 5.37
N LYS A 102 -3.32 -4.83 5.88
CA LYS A 102 -4.06 -4.76 7.13
C LYS A 102 -4.98 -3.55 7.19
N GLY A 103 -6.25 -3.79 7.51
CA GLY A 103 -7.23 -2.71 7.69
C GLY A 103 -7.37 -1.78 6.49
N GLY A 104 -7.30 -2.31 5.26
CA GLY A 104 -7.39 -1.52 4.03
C GLY A 104 -6.15 -0.69 3.71
N THR A 105 -5.01 -1.05 4.27
CA THR A 105 -3.70 -0.45 3.97
C THR A 105 -2.68 -1.53 3.62
N VAL A 106 -1.63 -1.18 2.89
CA VAL A 106 -0.51 -2.08 2.64
C VAL A 106 0.80 -1.39 2.97
N SER A 107 1.70 -2.14 3.60
CA SER A 107 3.03 -1.67 3.99
C SER A 107 4.07 -2.75 3.78
N VAL A 108 5.34 -2.36 3.73
CA VAL A 108 6.47 -3.28 3.85
C VAL A 108 6.95 -3.22 5.29
N THR A 109 6.78 -4.31 6.04
CA THR A 109 7.10 -4.37 7.47
C THR A 109 8.54 -4.78 7.73
N GLU A 110 9.12 -5.58 6.83
CA GLU A 110 10.50 -6.04 6.91
C GLU A 110 11.12 -6.17 5.52
N ALA A 111 12.40 -5.94 5.42
CA ALA A 111 13.17 -6.12 4.19
C ALA A 111 14.63 -6.45 4.49
N SER A 112 15.24 -7.32 3.69
CA SER A 112 16.66 -7.62 3.74
C SER A 112 17.56 -6.52 3.17
N CYS A 113 16.97 -5.50 2.52
CA CYS A 113 17.72 -4.39 1.93
C CYS A 113 18.39 -3.52 3.00
N LYS A 114 19.65 -3.15 2.78
CA LYS A 114 20.48 -2.42 3.76
C LYS A 114 19.86 -1.11 4.25
N ASN A 115 19.25 -0.35 3.35
CA ASN A 115 18.76 0.99 3.67
C ASN A 115 17.33 1.02 4.21
N GLN A 116 16.55 -0.03 4.04
CA GLN A 116 15.17 -0.19 4.51
C GLN A 116 14.25 1.01 4.20
N VAL A 117 14.46 1.68 3.07
CA VAL A 117 13.65 2.84 2.66
C VAL A 117 12.19 2.42 2.44
N CYS A 118 11.96 1.23 1.86
CA CYS A 118 10.64 0.67 1.65
C CYS A 118 9.88 0.43 2.98
N VAL A 119 10.58 0.01 4.03
CA VAL A 119 10.00 -0.18 5.39
C VAL A 119 9.63 1.17 6.00
N ARG A 120 10.52 2.17 5.86
CA ARG A 120 10.27 3.53 6.38
C ARG A 120 9.28 4.35 5.54
N HIS A 121 8.91 3.87 4.37
CA HIS A 121 7.92 4.56 3.52
C HIS A 121 6.58 4.72 4.24
N GLY A 122 6.22 3.74 5.08
CA GLY A 122 4.93 3.69 5.75
C GLY A 122 3.85 3.02 4.89
N ALA A 123 2.63 2.98 5.43
CA ALA A 123 1.50 2.33 4.77
C ALA A 123 0.89 3.22 3.69
N ILE A 124 0.44 2.59 2.60
CA ILE A 124 -0.32 3.20 1.50
C ILE A 124 -1.74 2.62 1.48
N SER A 125 -2.72 3.38 0.98
CA SER A 125 -4.14 2.98 0.98
C SER A 125 -4.91 3.41 -0.25
N ARG A 126 -4.32 4.24 -1.11
CA ARG A 126 -5.01 4.85 -2.24
C ARG A 126 -4.53 4.26 -3.55
N SER A 127 -5.43 4.17 -4.52
CA SER A 127 -5.06 3.82 -5.89
C SER A 127 -4.02 4.78 -6.45
N GLY A 128 -3.02 4.21 -7.13
CA GLY A 128 -1.88 4.94 -7.68
C GLY A 128 -0.72 5.12 -6.71
N GLU A 129 -0.89 4.86 -5.41
CA GLU A 129 0.24 4.84 -4.47
C GLU A 129 1.06 3.56 -4.66
N SER A 130 2.37 3.66 -4.43
CA SER A 130 3.30 2.53 -4.56
C SER A 130 4.45 2.60 -3.57
N ILE A 131 4.91 1.43 -3.13
CA ILE A 131 6.14 1.25 -2.35
C ILE A 131 7.14 0.50 -3.22
N VAL A 132 8.36 1.02 -3.34
CA VAL A 132 9.40 0.42 -4.17
C VAL A 132 10.62 0.08 -3.32
N CYS A 133 11.12 -1.14 -3.47
CA CYS A 133 12.39 -1.60 -2.93
C CYS A 133 13.35 -1.92 -4.07
N LEU A 134 14.17 -0.95 -4.49
CA LEU A 134 15.11 -1.12 -5.62
C LEU A 134 16.11 -2.26 -5.40
N PRO A 135 16.77 -2.40 -4.22
CA PRO A 135 17.71 -3.47 -4.03
C PRO A 135 17.10 -4.87 -4.20
N ASN A 136 15.87 -5.05 -3.74
CA ASN A 136 15.14 -6.32 -3.83
C ASN A 136 14.24 -6.40 -5.06
N ARG A 137 14.23 -5.36 -5.93
CA ARG A 137 13.40 -5.28 -7.15
C ARG A 137 11.91 -5.54 -6.90
N LEU A 138 11.41 -5.07 -5.73
CA LEU A 138 10.01 -5.18 -5.34
C LEU A 138 9.28 -3.88 -5.69
N VAL A 139 8.08 -4.02 -6.24
CA VAL A 139 7.10 -2.95 -6.38
C VAL A 139 5.77 -3.44 -5.80
N VAL A 140 5.23 -2.68 -4.86
CA VAL A 140 3.87 -2.89 -4.32
C VAL A 140 3.06 -1.66 -4.68
N ARG A 141 1.93 -1.84 -5.40
CA ARG A 141 1.05 -0.74 -5.78
C ARG A 141 -0.41 -1.08 -5.55
N ILE A 142 -1.22 -0.05 -5.38
CA ILE A 142 -2.67 -0.19 -5.25
C ILE A 142 -3.33 0.24 -6.54
N GLU A 143 -4.22 -0.63 -7.06
CA GLU A 143 -5.06 -0.35 -8.22
C GLU A 143 -6.53 -0.43 -7.84
N ASN A 144 -7.37 0.41 -8.44
CA ASN A 144 -8.81 0.30 -8.31
C ASN A 144 -9.30 -0.95 -9.05
N GLY A 145 -10.26 -1.67 -8.47
CA GLY A 145 -10.80 -2.89 -9.04
C GLY A 145 -11.63 -2.73 -10.33
N SER A 146 -11.80 -1.53 -10.82
CA SER A 146 -12.51 -1.22 -12.06
C SER A 146 -11.52 -0.93 -13.19
N GLY A 147 -10.86 -1.96 -13.72
CA GLY A 147 -9.98 -1.73 -14.87
C GLY A 147 -9.08 -2.92 -15.19
N GLU A 148 -9.60 -3.93 -15.85
CA GLU A 148 -8.81 -4.64 -16.85
C GLU A 148 -8.52 -3.64 -17.97
N GLY A 149 -7.29 -3.20 -18.09
CA GLY A 149 -6.85 -2.40 -19.21
C GLY A 149 -6.18 -1.08 -18.84
N GLY A 150 -5.08 -1.11 -18.10
CA GLY A 150 -4.07 -0.05 -18.18
C GLY A 150 -3.30 -0.23 -19.49
N GLY A 151 -3.91 0.15 -20.62
CA GLY A 151 -3.17 0.31 -21.85
C GLY A 151 -2.14 1.41 -21.60
N TYR A 152 -0.89 1.10 -21.77
CA TYR A 152 0.14 2.11 -21.94
C TYR A 152 -0.25 2.91 -23.18
N ASP A 153 -0.49 4.20 -23.01
CA ASP A 153 -0.60 5.10 -24.14
C ASP A 153 0.71 4.98 -24.94
N SER A 154 0.64 4.25 -26.05
CA SER A 154 1.74 4.21 -27.00
C SER A 154 1.87 5.63 -27.57
N VAL A 155 2.92 6.32 -27.17
CA VAL A 155 3.33 7.56 -27.80
C VAL A 155 3.81 7.20 -29.20
N THR A 156 2.93 7.34 -30.19
CA THR A 156 3.32 7.31 -31.58
C THR A 156 4.06 8.60 -31.91
N SER A 157 5.31 8.47 -32.25
CA SER A 157 6.11 9.49 -32.94
C SER A 157 5.66 9.62 -34.38
#